data_8979244275a78e0172568fdf091e59cf
#
_entry.id   8979244275a78e0172568fdf091e59cf
#
_cell.length_a   1.000
_cell.length_b   1.000
_cell.length_c   1.000
_cell.angle_alpha   90.00
_cell.angle_beta   90.00
_cell.angle_gamma   90.00
#
_symmetry.space_group_name_H-M   'P 1'
#
loop_
_entity.id
_entity.type
_entity.pdbx_description
1 polymer ?
#
loop_
_entity_poly.entity_id
_entity_poly.type
_entity_poly.pdbx_seq_one_letter_code
_entity_poly.pdbx_strand_id
1 'polypeptide(L)'
;MKKLALTLAALFALGSILPASAGPGFKIKDVDEFAFFQPCACIDMYYTDGGYYSQPQTDKAAGMVADIINMENFPFSDMIPGDYYGDGANADALKWVRILAETKPKDVTRLRIPKSLIKQLKESEDRYGILIYTYGYVTSVEAYEKEKRDKAISHAVDVVAEGLTGVKGLTNPSMNYSPDIPYNNEMLCVVIDKEERGVVYFKKQDAPMFNSHPTDYEDVSKMLHKLLKDFIK
;
A
#
# COMPACT_ATOMS: atom_id res chain seq x y z
N MET A 1 -31.98 3.30 21.94
CA MET A 1 -31.57 3.01 20.56
C MET A 1 -30.50 3.97 20.00
N LYS A 2 -30.40 5.25 20.48
CA LYS A 2 -29.38 6.21 19.99
C LYS A 2 -27.93 5.95 20.49
N LYS A 3 -27.74 5.22 21.59
CA LYS A 3 -26.40 4.90 22.13
C LYS A 3 -25.69 3.73 21.43
N LEU A 4 -26.44 2.83 20.77
CA LEU A 4 -25.86 1.69 20.05
C LEU A 4 -25.25 2.12 18.70
N ALA A 5 -25.79 3.15 18.05
CA ALA A 5 -25.29 3.66 16.78
C ALA A 5 -23.95 4.38 16.91
N LEU A 6 -23.70 5.03 18.06
CA LEU A 6 -22.43 5.76 18.29
C LEU A 6 -21.25 4.79 18.57
N THR A 7 -21.55 3.61 19.16
CA THR A 7 -20.52 2.59 19.46
C THR A 7 -20.08 1.83 18.20
N LEU A 8 -20.97 1.66 17.22
CA LEU A 8 -20.61 1.03 15.94
C LEU A 8 -19.77 1.95 15.07
N ALA A 9 -20.03 3.27 15.06
CA ALA A 9 -19.26 4.24 14.28
C ALA A 9 -17.81 4.40 14.79
N ALA A 10 -17.57 4.22 16.10
CA ALA A 10 -16.23 4.28 16.69
C ALA A 10 -15.37 3.04 16.39
N LEU A 11 -15.97 1.89 16.06
CA LEU A 11 -15.26 0.66 15.72
C LEU A 11 -14.77 0.62 14.26
N PHE A 12 -15.38 1.41 13.38
CA PHE A 12 -14.96 1.51 11.97
C PHE A 12 -13.90 2.58 11.70
N ALA A 13 -13.57 3.43 12.67
CA ALA A 13 -12.56 4.50 12.51
C ALA A 13 -11.11 4.05 12.73
N LEU A 14 -10.88 2.78 13.09
CA LEU A 14 -9.57 2.18 13.16
C LEU A 14 -9.28 1.58 11.79
N GLY A 15 -8.63 2.36 10.92
CA GLY A 15 -8.03 1.81 9.69
C GLY A 15 -7.30 0.52 10.07
N SER A 16 -7.57 -0.55 9.35
CA SER A 16 -7.09 -1.89 9.66
C SER A 16 -5.56 -1.94 9.56
N ILE A 17 -4.90 -1.65 10.68
CA ILE A 17 -3.50 -2.00 10.86
C ILE A 17 -3.51 -3.53 10.99
N LEU A 18 -3.18 -4.22 9.90
CA LEU A 18 -2.95 -5.65 10.01
C LEU A 18 -1.76 -5.84 10.98
N PRO A 19 -1.90 -6.73 11.98
CA PRO A 19 -0.82 -6.95 12.93
C PRO A 19 0.45 -7.35 12.19
N ALA A 20 1.58 -6.76 12.60
CA ALA A 20 2.86 -7.16 12.09
C ALA A 20 3.08 -8.67 12.35
N SER A 21 3.43 -9.41 11.30
CA SER A 21 3.82 -10.81 11.42
C SER A 21 5.34 -10.87 11.49
N ALA A 22 5.87 -11.26 12.65
CA ALA A 22 7.30 -11.51 12.82
C ALA A 22 7.56 -13.02 12.81
N GLY A 23 8.68 -13.42 12.20
CA GLY A 23 9.17 -14.79 12.26
C GLY A 23 9.54 -15.20 13.71
N PRO A 24 9.55 -16.49 14.03
CA PRO A 24 9.91 -16.97 15.35
C PRO A 24 11.33 -16.50 15.70
N GLY A 25 11.45 -15.76 16.81
CA GLY A 25 12.73 -15.28 17.35
C GLY A 25 13.24 -13.94 16.81
N PHE A 26 12.64 -13.38 15.76
CA PHE A 26 13.02 -12.06 15.25
C PHE A 26 12.42 -10.93 16.10
N LYS A 27 13.28 -10.01 16.53
CA LYS A 27 12.87 -8.80 17.25
C LYS A 27 13.57 -7.60 16.63
N ILE A 28 12.81 -6.65 16.10
CA ILE A 28 13.32 -5.42 15.48
C ILE A 28 14.30 -4.69 16.41
N LYS A 29 14.00 -4.66 17.72
CA LYS A 29 14.80 -3.94 18.72
C LYS A 29 16.20 -4.53 18.94
N ASP A 30 16.41 -5.78 18.54
CA ASP A 30 17.70 -6.48 18.68
C ASP A 30 18.59 -6.24 17.43
N VAL A 31 18.12 -5.48 16.46
CA VAL A 31 18.84 -5.14 15.21
C VAL A 31 19.24 -3.66 15.27
N ASP A 32 20.52 -3.39 15.11
CA ASP A 32 21.03 -2.03 15.16
C ASP A 32 20.80 -1.28 13.83
N GLU A 33 20.98 -1.98 12.71
CA GLU A 33 20.87 -1.39 11.38
C GLU A 33 20.30 -2.40 10.36
N PHE A 34 19.59 -1.88 9.36
CA PHE A 34 19.00 -2.66 8.27
C PHE A 34 19.51 -2.12 6.94
N ALA A 35 19.96 -2.99 6.04
CA ALA A 35 20.15 -2.62 4.64
C ALA A 35 18.83 -2.13 4.05
N PHE A 36 18.82 -0.93 3.50
CA PHE A 36 17.62 -0.33 2.96
C PHE A 36 17.59 -0.47 1.43
N PHE A 37 16.69 -1.29 0.91
CA PHE A 37 16.47 -1.36 -0.53
C PHE A 37 15.72 -0.13 -1.01
N GLN A 38 16.13 0.38 -2.20
CA GLN A 38 15.37 1.44 -2.86
C GLN A 38 13.88 1.11 -2.86
N PRO A 39 13.00 2.01 -2.41
CA PRO A 39 11.56 1.77 -2.42
C PRO A 39 11.05 1.50 -3.81
N CYS A 40 10.06 0.64 -3.95
CA CYS A 40 9.37 0.42 -5.19
C CYS A 40 7.89 0.78 -5.08
N ALA A 41 7.26 1.11 -6.20
CA ALA A 41 5.88 1.53 -6.23
C ALA A 41 5.11 0.93 -7.42
N CYS A 42 3.78 1.02 -7.38
CA CYS A 42 2.90 0.73 -8.50
C CYS A 42 1.65 1.61 -8.38
N ILE A 43 1.60 2.68 -9.15
CA ILE A 43 0.49 3.64 -9.10
C ILE A 43 -0.24 3.62 -10.44
N ASP A 44 -1.55 3.37 -10.39
CA ASP A 44 -2.42 3.45 -11.54
C ASP A 44 -3.07 4.85 -11.63
N MET A 45 -3.26 5.32 -12.85
CA MET A 45 -4.07 6.51 -13.17
C MET A 45 -5.38 6.06 -13.76
N TYR A 46 -6.48 6.56 -13.20
CA TYR A 46 -7.81 6.31 -13.73
C TYR A 46 -8.31 7.51 -14.52
N TYR A 47 -8.69 7.24 -15.76
CA TYR A 47 -9.30 8.17 -16.69
C TYR A 47 -10.75 7.75 -16.98
N THR A 48 -11.46 8.53 -17.80
CA THR A 48 -12.86 8.24 -18.16
C THR A 48 -13.07 6.95 -18.95
N ASP A 49 -12.00 6.39 -19.51
CA ASP A 49 -11.97 5.17 -20.32
C ASP A 49 -11.33 3.96 -19.59
N GLY A 50 -10.81 4.16 -18.38
CA GLY A 50 -10.25 3.07 -17.56
C GLY A 50 -9.03 3.46 -16.73
N GLY A 51 -8.47 2.46 -16.06
CA GLY A 51 -7.26 2.57 -15.26
C GLY A 51 -6.03 2.07 -16.03
N TYR A 52 -4.94 2.82 -15.95
CA TYR A 52 -3.67 2.50 -16.62
C TYR A 52 -2.51 2.70 -15.65
N TYR A 53 -1.53 1.82 -15.71
CA TYR A 53 -0.27 2.00 -14.99
C TYR A 53 0.38 3.34 -15.37
N SER A 54 0.81 4.09 -14.36
CA SER A 54 1.46 5.40 -14.55
C SER A 54 2.88 5.40 -14.05
N GLN A 55 3.85 5.31 -14.96
CA GLN A 55 5.28 5.40 -14.59
C GLN A 55 5.61 6.72 -13.88
N PRO A 56 5.17 7.92 -14.33
CA PRO A 56 5.48 9.17 -13.64
C PRO A 56 4.95 9.23 -12.20
N GLN A 57 3.75 8.72 -11.93
CA GLN A 57 3.21 8.68 -10.57
C GLN A 57 3.91 7.63 -9.70
N THR A 58 4.27 6.51 -10.30
CA THR A 58 5.03 5.44 -9.67
C THR A 58 6.41 5.92 -9.22
N ASP A 59 7.16 6.58 -10.13
CA ASP A 59 8.49 7.11 -9.82
C ASP A 59 8.41 8.20 -8.75
N LYS A 60 7.40 9.08 -8.84
CA LYS A 60 7.17 10.11 -7.83
C LYS A 60 6.85 9.52 -6.46
N ALA A 61 6.02 8.49 -6.40
CA ALA A 61 5.65 7.83 -5.14
C ALA A 61 6.87 7.13 -4.51
N ALA A 62 7.63 6.37 -5.29
CA ALA A 62 8.84 5.69 -4.81
C ALA A 62 9.91 6.69 -4.34
N GLY A 63 10.15 7.77 -5.12
CA GLY A 63 11.08 8.83 -4.76
C GLY A 63 10.69 9.54 -3.47
N MET A 64 9.41 9.85 -3.28
CA MET A 64 8.92 10.49 -2.06
C MET A 64 9.13 9.63 -0.82
N VAL A 65 8.90 8.32 -0.92
CA VAL A 65 9.20 7.38 0.18
C VAL A 65 10.69 7.41 0.52
N ALA A 66 11.57 7.37 -0.50
CA ALA A 66 13.02 7.44 -0.30
C ALA A 66 13.44 8.76 0.36
N ASP A 67 12.91 9.90 -0.12
CA ASP A 67 13.23 11.23 0.40
C ASP A 67 12.84 11.37 1.88
N ILE A 68 11.63 10.91 2.25
CA ILE A 68 11.18 10.97 3.64
C ILE A 68 12.07 10.12 4.53
N ILE A 69 12.42 8.90 4.11
CA ILE A 69 13.29 8.01 4.90
C ILE A 69 14.69 8.61 5.06
N ASN A 70 15.24 9.24 4.02
CA ASN A 70 16.54 9.90 4.09
C ASN A 70 16.54 11.15 4.98
N MET A 71 15.39 11.82 5.14
CA MET A 71 15.25 13.00 6.02
C MET A 71 15.07 12.62 7.50
N GLU A 72 14.65 11.41 7.77
CA GLU A 72 14.32 10.94 9.10
C GLU A 72 15.34 9.91 9.59
N ASN A 73 15.65 9.91 10.88
CA ASN A 73 16.64 9.01 11.48
C ASN A 73 16.05 7.61 11.74
N PHE A 74 15.73 6.89 10.67
CA PHE A 74 15.46 5.47 10.79
C PHE A 74 16.77 4.68 10.90
N PRO A 75 16.77 3.49 11.52
CA PRO A 75 17.97 2.64 11.66
C PRO A 75 18.25 1.90 10.35
N PHE A 76 18.41 2.66 9.26
CA PHE A 76 18.65 2.12 7.93
C PHE A 76 20.02 2.57 7.43
N SER A 77 20.77 1.64 6.84
CA SER A 77 22.03 1.91 6.17
C SER A 77 21.82 2.61 4.82
N ASP A 78 22.90 2.87 4.11
CA ASP A 78 22.85 3.43 2.77
C ASP A 78 21.89 2.64 1.86
N MET A 79 21.15 3.39 1.03
CA MET A 79 20.16 2.80 0.16
C MET A 79 20.79 1.94 -0.95
N ILE A 80 20.41 0.68 -1.00
CA ILE A 80 20.77 -0.25 -2.07
C ILE A 80 19.92 0.08 -3.29
N PRO A 81 20.51 0.51 -4.43
CA PRO A 81 19.75 0.86 -5.62
C PRO A 81 19.05 -0.36 -6.22
N GLY A 82 17.85 -0.15 -6.77
CA GLY A 82 17.04 -1.19 -7.38
C GLY A 82 16.50 -0.78 -8.75
N ASP A 83 16.58 -1.69 -9.72
CA ASP A 83 15.96 -1.56 -11.04
C ASP A 83 14.80 -2.56 -11.14
N TYR A 84 13.59 -2.07 -10.79
CA TYR A 84 12.41 -2.90 -10.58
C TYR A 84 11.49 -3.01 -11.80
N TYR A 85 11.66 -2.15 -12.81
CA TYR A 85 10.68 -1.99 -13.88
C TYR A 85 11.14 -2.60 -15.20
N GLY A 86 10.18 -3.02 -16.00
CA GLY A 86 10.45 -3.66 -17.30
C GLY A 86 11.27 -4.94 -17.15
N ASP A 87 12.42 -4.98 -17.83
CA ASP A 87 13.40 -6.07 -17.78
C ASP A 87 14.53 -5.79 -16.79
N GLY A 88 14.31 -4.87 -15.84
CA GLY A 88 15.28 -4.48 -14.84
C GLY A 88 15.77 -5.64 -13.97
N ALA A 89 16.98 -5.48 -13.43
CA ALA A 89 17.67 -6.51 -12.65
C ALA A 89 16.89 -6.99 -11.41
N ASN A 90 15.97 -6.16 -10.89
CA ASN A 90 15.12 -6.45 -9.74
C ASN A 90 13.63 -6.61 -10.08
N ALA A 91 13.28 -6.87 -11.34
CA ALA A 91 11.89 -7.06 -11.76
C ALA A 91 11.20 -8.25 -11.07
N ASP A 92 11.96 -9.25 -10.63
CA ASP A 92 11.46 -10.36 -9.81
C ASP A 92 11.03 -9.90 -8.41
N ALA A 93 11.70 -8.89 -7.85
CA ALA A 93 11.32 -8.30 -6.57
C ALA A 93 9.99 -7.54 -6.66
N LEU A 94 9.76 -6.75 -7.71
CA LEU A 94 8.48 -6.06 -7.91
C LEU A 94 7.32 -7.05 -8.06
N LYS A 95 7.51 -8.14 -8.80
CA LYS A 95 6.50 -9.20 -8.92
C LYS A 95 6.21 -9.84 -7.56
N TRP A 96 7.24 -10.07 -6.78
CA TRP A 96 7.13 -10.69 -5.46
C TRP A 96 6.39 -9.80 -4.45
N VAL A 97 6.68 -8.49 -4.37
CA VAL A 97 5.98 -7.59 -3.44
C VAL A 97 4.51 -7.42 -3.82
N ARG A 98 4.15 -7.51 -5.10
CA ARG A 98 2.74 -7.55 -5.53
C ARG A 98 2.03 -8.79 -4.99
N ILE A 99 2.67 -9.95 -5.03
CA ILE A 99 2.13 -11.19 -4.43
C ILE A 99 2.01 -11.01 -2.91
N LEU A 100 3.01 -10.40 -2.25
CA LEU A 100 2.95 -10.11 -0.82
C LEU A 100 1.76 -9.22 -0.45
N ALA A 101 1.46 -8.20 -1.25
CA ALA A 101 0.34 -7.28 -1.02
C ALA A 101 -1.02 -8.00 -0.97
N GLU A 102 -1.16 -9.09 -1.72
CA GLU A 102 -2.37 -9.93 -1.79
C GLU A 102 -2.33 -11.12 -0.82
N THR A 103 -1.17 -11.42 -0.24
CA THR A 103 -0.97 -12.59 0.63
C THR A 103 -1.43 -12.31 2.05
N LYS A 104 -2.11 -13.28 2.68
CA LYS A 104 -2.46 -13.17 4.10
C LYS A 104 -1.19 -13.16 4.97
N PRO A 105 -1.11 -12.32 6.01
CA PRO A 105 0.11 -12.17 6.82
C PRO A 105 0.72 -13.49 7.33
N LYS A 106 -0.10 -14.46 7.71
CA LYS A 106 0.32 -15.78 8.19
C LYS A 106 1.03 -16.64 7.14
N ASP A 107 0.84 -16.36 5.85
CA ASP A 107 1.38 -17.14 4.75
C ASP A 107 2.62 -16.49 4.12
N VAL A 108 2.94 -15.24 4.50
CA VAL A 108 4.06 -14.46 3.95
C VAL A 108 5.40 -15.15 4.17
N THR A 109 5.62 -15.74 5.34
CA THR A 109 6.89 -16.44 5.68
C THR A 109 7.16 -17.68 4.83
N ARG A 110 6.15 -18.17 4.10
CA ARG A 110 6.28 -19.32 3.17
C ARG A 110 6.73 -18.90 1.78
N LEU A 111 6.68 -17.62 1.45
CA LEU A 111 7.05 -17.13 0.14
C LEU A 111 8.56 -17.07 -0.03
N ARG A 112 9.03 -17.62 -1.13
CA ARG A 112 10.44 -17.62 -1.46
C ARG A 112 10.88 -16.20 -1.86
N ILE A 113 11.95 -15.71 -1.24
CA ILE A 113 12.52 -14.39 -1.56
C ILE A 113 13.14 -14.40 -2.96
N PRO A 114 12.99 -13.32 -3.74
CA PRO A 114 13.64 -13.13 -5.02
C PRO A 114 15.16 -13.27 -4.94
N LYS A 115 15.74 -13.87 -5.98
CA LYS A 115 17.20 -14.06 -6.02
C LYS A 115 17.96 -12.74 -6.13
N SER A 116 17.37 -11.74 -6.81
CA SER A 116 17.93 -10.40 -6.95
C SER A 116 18.15 -9.74 -5.59
N LEU A 117 17.13 -9.73 -4.72
CA LEU A 117 17.22 -9.14 -3.37
C LEU A 117 18.25 -9.87 -2.50
N ILE A 118 18.26 -11.22 -2.52
CA ILE A 118 19.27 -11.99 -1.77
C ILE A 118 20.69 -11.72 -2.28
N LYS A 119 20.87 -11.54 -3.60
CA LYS A 119 22.17 -11.19 -4.18
C LYS A 119 22.64 -9.84 -3.68
N GLN A 120 21.81 -8.81 -3.78
CA GLN A 120 22.12 -7.46 -3.32
C GLN A 120 22.42 -7.41 -1.82
N LEU A 121 21.59 -8.09 -1.00
CA LEU A 121 21.80 -8.12 0.44
C LEU A 121 23.08 -8.87 0.85
N LYS A 122 23.57 -9.80 0.02
CA LYS A 122 24.88 -10.44 0.26
C LYS A 122 26.07 -9.53 -0.01
N GLU A 123 25.88 -8.52 -0.88
CA GLU A 123 26.88 -7.51 -1.17
C GLU A 123 26.93 -6.42 -0.08
N SER A 124 25.89 -6.32 0.76
CA SER A 124 25.83 -5.50 1.96
C SER A 124 26.42 -6.23 3.17
N GLU A 125 26.95 -5.47 4.14
CA GLU A 125 27.43 -6.00 5.42
C GLU A 125 26.28 -6.45 6.33
N ASP A 126 25.09 -5.83 6.18
CA ASP A 126 23.92 -6.10 7.01
C ASP A 126 23.34 -7.50 6.77
N ARG A 127 22.89 -8.12 7.87
CA ARG A 127 22.16 -9.39 7.82
C ARG A 127 20.74 -9.23 7.29
N TYR A 128 20.08 -8.15 7.69
CA TYR A 128 18.68 -7.90 7.41
C TYR A 128 18.52 -6.80 6.39
N GLY A 129 17.62 -7.02 5.41
CA GLY A 129 17.25 -6.02 4.43
C GLY A 129 15.78 -5.65 4.55
N ILE A 130 15.49 -4.35 4.49
CA ILE A 130 14.14 -3.80 4.51
C ILE A 130 13.75 -3.27 3.14
N LEU A 131 12.57 -3.67 2.64
CA LEU A 131 11.98 -3.18 1.40
C LEU A 131 10.60 -2.59 1.69
N ILE A 132 10.36 -1.39 1.17
CA ILE A 132 9.06 -0.71 1.25
C ILE A 132 8.45 -0.69 -0.16
N TYR A 133 7.20 -1.10 -0.24
CA TYR A 133 6.41 -1.06 -1.46
C TYR A 133 5.14 -0.24 -1.23
N THR A 134 4.91 0.72 -2.11
CA THR A 134 3.69 1.52 -2.12
C THR A 134 2.88 1.25 -3.39
N TYR A 135 1.56 1.16 -3.26
CA TYR A 135 0.70 0.90 -4.38
C TYR A 135 -0.66 1.54 -4.18
N GLY A 136 -1.30 1.85 -5.27
CA GLY A 136 -2.57 2.53 -5.22
C GLY A 136 -2.97 3.14 -6.55
N TYR A 137 -3.82 4.15 -6.47
CA TYR A 137 -4.27 4.84 -7.68
C TYR A 137 -4.54 6.33 -7.44
N VAL A 138 -4.57 7.06 -8.55
CA VAL A 138 -5.05 8.44 -8.62
C VAL A 138 -6.08 8.52 -9.76
N THR A 139 -7.24 9.10 -9.51
CA THR A 139 -8.27 9.34 -10.52
C THR A 139 -8.09 10.75 -11.11
N SER A 140 -8.15 10.88 -12.43
CA SER A 140 -8.15 12.20 -13.05
C SER A 140 -9.37 13.00 -12.60
N VAL A 141 -9.21 14.32 -12.53
CA VAL A 141 -10.32 15.21 -12.12
C VAL A 141 -11.55 14.97 -13.01
N GLU A 142 -11.32 14.77 -14.30
CA GLU A 142 -12.39 14.57 -15.30
C GLU A 142 -13.14 13.25 -15.07
N ALA A 143 -12.42 12.17 -14.77
CA ALA A 143 -13.01 10.87 -14.46
C ALA A 143 -13.79 10.92 -13.13
N TYR A 144 -13.22 11.55 -12.11
CA TYR A 144 -13.86 11.71 -10.81
C TYR A 144 -15.16 12.52 -10.89
N GLU A 145 -15.14 13.66 -11.59
CA GLU A 145 -16.32 14.51 -11.79
C GLU A 145 -17.41 13.85 -12.65
N LYS A 146 -17.01 13.04 -13.65
CA LYS A 146 -17.93 12.23 -14.44
C LYS A 146 -18.64 11.21 -13.57
N GLU A 147 -17.88 10.43 -12.80
CA GLU A 147 -18.43 9.40 -11.94
C GLU A 147 -19.36 9.96 -10.87
N LYS A 148 -18.97 11.09 -10.25
CA LYS A 148 -19.81 11.79 -9.29
C LYS A 148 -21.15 12.25 -9.91
N ARG A 149 -21.15 12.71 -11.17
CA ARG A 149 -22.37 13.05 -11.91
C ARG A 149 -23.20 11.81 -12.22
N ASP A 150 -22.57 10.73 -12.68
CA ASP A 150 -23.26 9.49 -13.05
C ASP A 150 -23.94 8.85 -11.84
N LYS A 151 -23.29 8.88 -10.65
CA LYS A 151 -23.88 8.47 -9.38
C LYS A 151 -25.07 9.34 -8.97
N ALA A 152 -24.95 10.66 -9.09
CA ALA A 152 -26.04 11.56 -8.76
C ALA A 152 -27.27 11.32 -9.68
N ILE A 153 -27.04 11.02 -10.95
CA ILE A 153 -28.09 10.67 -11.92
C ILE A 153 -28.71 9.31 -11.57
N SER A 154 -27.88 8.28 -11.29
CA SER A 154 -28.34 6.96 -10.88
C SER A 154 -29.19 7.03 -9.62
N HIS A 155 -28.71 7.74 -8.60
CA HIS A 155 -29.47 7.93 -7.35
C HIS A 155 -30.80 8.66 -7.59
N ALA A 156 -30.82 9.65 -8.46
CA ALA A 156 -32.06 10.35 -8.81
C ALA A 156 -33.05 9.43 -9.56
N VAL A 157 -32.55 8.57 -10.46
CA VAL A 157 -33.35 7.57 -11.18
C VAL A 157 -33.89 6.53 -10.21
N ASP A 158 -33.07 6.05 -9.27
CA ASP A 158 -33.50 5.07 -8.25
C ASP A 158 -34.61 5.63 -7.34
N VAL A 159 -34.49 6.87 -6.89
CA VAL A 159 -35.52 7.54 -6.08
C VAL A 159 -36.84 7.68 -6.84
N VAL A 160 -36.76 8.02 -8.14
CA VAL A 160 -37.96 8.10 -8.99
C VAL A 160 -38.56 6.72 -9.24
N ALA A 161 -37.72 5.70 -9.48
CA ALA A 161 -38.16 4.32 -9.70
C ALA A 161 -38.80 3.71 -8.43
N GLU A 162 -38.19 3.94 -7.25
CA GLU A 162 -38.80 3.53 -5.96
C GLU A 162 -40.15 4.20 -5.72
N GLY A 163 -40.28 5.51 -6.07
CA GLY A 163 -41.52 6.25 -5.96
C GLY A 163 -42.63 5.72 -6.88
N LEU A 164 -42.28 5.20 -8.05
CA LEU A 164 -43.24 4.70 -9.05
C LEU A 164 -43.57 3.21 -8.89
N THR A 165 -42.63 2.38 -8.44
CA THR A 165 -42.80 0.91 -8.44
C THR A 165 -42.87 0.28 -7.07
N GLY A 166 -42.45 0.99 -6.02
CA GLY A 166 -42.36 0.45 -4.64
C GLY A 166 -41.32 -0.66 -4.47
N VAL A 167 -40.50 -0.92 -5.49
CA VAL A 167 -39.45 -1.97 -5.47
C VAL A 167 -38.11 -1.34 -5.16
N LYS A 168 -37.53 -1.73 -4.01
CA LYS A 168 -36.17 -1.34 -3.63
C LYS A 168 -35.13 -2.16 -4.39
N GLY A 169 -34.21 -1.48 -5.03
CA GLY A 169 -32.93 -2.08 -5.44
C GLY A 169 -32.92 -2.82 -6.77
N LEU A 170 -33.19 -2.15 -7.87
CA LEU A 170 -32.87 -2.64 -9.22
C LEU A 170 -31.50 -2.16 -9.72
N THR A 171 -30.58 -1.86 -8.84
CA THR A 171 -29.22 -1.50 -9.22
C THR A 171 -28.37 -2.72 -9.51
N ASN A 172 -27.77 -2.71 -10.68
CA ASN A 172 -26.91 -3.78 -11.19
C ASN A 172 -25.67 -3.96 -10.30
N PRO A 173 -25.44 -5.12 -9.64
CA PRO A 173 -24.36 -5.29 -8.69
C PRO A 173 -22.96 -5.42 -9.31
N SER A 174 -22.80 -5.12 -10.59
CA SER A 174 -21.55 -5.41 -11.31
C SER A 174 -20.50 -4.29 -11.33
N MET A 175 -20.68 -3.19 -10.59
CA MET A 175 -19.63 -2.19 -10.45
C MET A 175 -19.01 -2.20 -9.05
N ASN A 176 -18.14 -3.18 -8.80
CA ASN A 176 -17.27 -3.22 -7.61
C ASN A 176 -16.15 -2.17 -7.62
N TYR A 177 -16.14 -1.26 -8.59
CA TYR A 177 -15.18 -0.19 -8.71
C TYR A 177 -15.92 1.15 -8.76
N SER A 178 -16.10 1.73 -7.62
CA SER A 178 -16.60 3.09 -7.50
C SER A 178 -15.60 3.85 -6.63
N PRO A 179 -14.75 4.70 -7.20
CA PRO A 179 -13.96 5.59 -6.39
C PRO A 179 -14.86 6.71 -5.86
N ASP A 180 -15.57 6.46 -4.76
CA ASP A 180 -16.02 7.56 -3.89
C ASP A 180 -14.81 8.38 -3.43
N ILE A 181 -13.64 7.90 -3.74
CA ILE A 181 -12.33 8.34 -3.32
C ILE A 181 -11.49 8.58 -4.59
N PRO A 182 -11.03 9.82 -4.85
CA PRO A 182 -10.27 10.14 -6.05
C PRO A 182 -8.85 9.54 -6.07
N TYR A 183 -8.39 9.01 -4.96
CA TYR A 183 -7.08 8.39 -4.83
C TYR A 183 -7.04 7.41 -3.66
N ASN A 184 -6.18 6.42 -3.76
CA ASN A 184 -5.90 5.47 -2.69
C ASN A 184 -4.41 5.16 -2.63
N ASN A 185 -3.89 4.93 -1.44
CA ASN A 185 -2.50 4.56 -1.22
C ASN A 185 -2.42 3.49 -0.13
N GLU A 186 -1.74 2.41 -0.43
CA GLU A 186 -1.43 1.34 0.50
C GLU A 186 0.08 1.12 0.53
N MET A 187 0.62 0.76 1.69
CA MET A 187 2.04 0.50 1.85
C MET A 187 2.27 -0.81 2.57
N LEU A 188 3.34 -1.49 2.18
CA LEU A 188 3.85 -2.62 2.96
C LEU A 188 5.35 -2.45 3.23
N CYS A 189 5.75 -3.00 4.37
CA CYS A 189 7.13 -3.14 4.79
C CYS A 189 7.42 -4.62 4.98
N VAL A 190 8.51 -5.08 4.40
CA VAL A 190 9.00 -6.44 4.55
C VAL A 190 10.47 -6.44 4.94
N VAL A 191 10.82 -7.23 5.97
CA VAL A 191 12.21 -7.48 6.33
C VAL A 191 12.58 -8.90 5.94
N ILE A 192 13.68 -9.03 5.23
CA ILE A 192 14.26 -10.30 4.81
C ILE A 192 15.56 -10.57 5.53
N ASP A 193 15.82 -11.84 5.87
CA ASP A 193 17.07 -12.32 6.46
C ASP A 193 17.89 -13.03 5.38
N LYS A 194 19.12 -12.57 5.11
CA LYS A 194 20.00 -13.19 4.11
C LYS A 194 20.53 -14.56 4.50
N GLU A 195 20.62 -14.87 5.79
CA GLU A 195 21.09 -16.14 6.30
C GLU A 195 20.00 -17.20 6.22
N GLU A 196 18.82 -16.91 6.75
CA GLU A 196 17.67 -17.81 6.72
C GLU A 196 16.96 -17.84 5.36
N ARG A 197 17.24 -16.84 4.50
CA ARG A 197 16.58 -16.63 3.20
C ARG A 197 15.06 -16.61 3.32
N GLY A 198 14.57 -15.99 4.38
CA GLY A 198 13.17 -15.92 4.77
C GLY A 198 12.71 -14.51 5.08
N VAL A 199 11.38 -14.30 4.98
CA VAL A 199 10.75 -13.10 5.50
C VAL A 199 10.66 -13.23 7.02
N VAL A 200 11.28 -12.29 7.73
CA VAL A 200 11.30 -12.29 9.21
C VAL A 200 10.35 -11.25 9.81
N TYR A 201 9.90 -10.27 9.01
CA TYR A 201 8.90 -9.30 9.42
C TYR A 201 8.10 -8.84 8.21
N PHE A 202 6.80 -8.66 8.42
CA PHE A 202 5.87 -8.14 7.42
C PHE A 202 4.81 -7.28 8.10
N LYS A 203 4.58 -6.10 7.53
CA LYS A 203 3.52 -5.22 7.96
C LYS A 203 2.91 -4.52 6.75
N LYS A 204 1.60 -4.48 6.72
CA LYS A 204 0.82 -3.75 5.73
C LYS A 204 0.08 -2.61 6.40
N GLN A 205 0.09 -1.46 5.77
CA GLN A 205 -0.68 -0.30 6.14
C GLN A 205 -1.65 0.00 5.00
N ASP A 206 -2.91 -0.28 5.23
CA ASP A 206 -3.98 0.11 4.31
C ASP A 206 -4.22 1.62 4.41
N ALA A 207 -4.74 2.21 3.34
CA ALA A 207 -5.18 3.60 3.35
C ALA A 207 -6.13 3.82 4.55
N PRO A 208 -5.96 4.90 5.31
CA PRO A 208 -6.99 5.31 6.25
C PRO A 208 -8.30 5.52 5.47
N MET A 209 -9.47 5.31 6.12
CA MET A 209 -10.80 5.46 5.49
C MET A 209 -11.03 6.80 4.77
N PHE A 210 -10.15 7.76 4.93
CA PHE A 210 -10.14 9.07 4.32
C PHE A 210 -8.85 9.25 3.52
N ASN A 211 -8.92 8.90 2.26
CA ASN A 211 -8.08 9.35 1.15
C ASN A 211 -6.61 9.65 1.50
N SER A 212 -5.70 8.71 1.30
CA SER A 212 -4.27 8.99 1.29
C SER A 212 -3.80 9.09 -0.16
N HIS A 213 -3.24 10.24 -0.53
CA HIS A 213 -2.73 10.45 -1.88
C HIS A 213 -1.31 9.86 -1.99
N PRO A 214 -1.03 9.00 -2.99
CA PRO A 214 0.25 8.29 -3.08
C PRO A 214 1.46 9.18 -3.38
N THR A 215 1.23 10.43 -3.76
CA THR A 215 2.28 11.41 -4.08
C THR A 215 2.08 12.76 -3.37
N ASP A 216 1.34 12.77 -2.27
CA ASP A 216 1.28 13.89 -1.32
C ASP A 216 2.21 13.61 -0.14
N TYR A 217 3.10 14.57 0.17
CA TYR A 217 4.13 14.40 1.19
C TYR A 217 3.55 14.12 2.59
N GLU A 218 2.53 14.85 2.98
CA GLU A 218 1.95 14.73 4.32
C GLU A 218 1.26 13.37 4.51
N ASP A 219 0.54 12.92 3.49
CA ASP A 219 -0.14 11.64 3.49
C ASP A 219 0.86 10.47 3.50
N VAL A 220 1.88 10.53 2.65
CA VAL A 220 2.93 9.50 2.56
C VAL A 220 3.74 9.44 3.86
N SER A 221 4.13 10.59 4.42
CA SER A 221 4.86 10.66 5.70
C SER A 221 4.03 10.06 6.85
N LYS A 222 2.75 10.43 6.97
CA LYS A 222 1.86 9.84 7.99
C LYS A 222 1.74 8.32 7.87
N MET A 223 1.67 7.80 6.64
CA MET A 223 1.58 6.36 6.41
C MET A 223 2.90 5.67 6.76
N LEU A 224 4.04 6.23 6.35
CA LEU A 224 5.36 5.71 6.69
C LEU A 224 5.60 5.65 8.19
N HIS A 225 5.28 6.70 8.93
CA HIS A 225 5.40 6.71 10.39
C HIS A 225 4.58 5.58 11.04
N LYS A 226 3.35 5.34 10.59
CA LYS A 226 2.54 4.23 11.09
C LYS A 226 3.13 2.88 10.71
N LEU A 227 3.63 2.76 9.48
CA LEU A 227 4.22 1.53 8.96
C LEU A 227 5.50 1.20 9.73
N LEU A 228 6.36 2.18 9.94
CA LEU A 228 7.70 2.03 10.51
C LEU A 228 7.79 2.32 12.01
N LYS A 229 6.67 2.52 12.72
CA LYS A 229 6.67 2.85 14.15
C LYS A 229 7.44 1.85 15.03
N ASP A 230 7.53 0.58 14.60
CA ASP A 230 8.20 -0.47 15.36
C ASP A 230 9.74 -0.39 15.24
N PHE A 231 10.25 0.40 14.26
CA PHE A 231 11.67 0.65 14.01
C PHE A 231 12.19 1.91 14.73
N ILE A 232 11.29 2.77 15.20
CA ILE A 232 11.66 4.00 15.93
C ILE A 232 11.94 3.61 17.40
N LYS A 233 13.17 3.91 17.86
CA LYS A 233 13.61 3.63 19.25
C LYS A 233 13.16 4.70 20.21
#